data_97956702f0c3839775041cd2e35eacea
#
_entry.id   97956702f0c3839775041cd2e35eacea
#
_cell.length_a   1.000
_cell.length_b   1.000
_cell.length_c   1.000
_cell.angle_alpha   90.00
_cell.angle_beta   90.00
_cell.angle_gamma   90.00
#
_symmetry.space_group_name_H-M   'P 1'
#
loop_
_entity.id
_entity.type
_entity.pdbx_description
1 polymer ?
#
loop_
_entity_poly.entity_id
_entity_poly.type
_entity_poly.pdbx_seq_one_letter_code
_entity_poly.pdbx_strand_id
1 'polypeptide(L)'
;IVLKKGDNRYEILSGHNRVNAARLADIKSIPCIVKENLTDKQAYTYVIETNLMQRSFSDLLPTEKALVLKIRYEKIASQGKRNDLKNEIELLDKGIIEKEDKIGKADSRKTLGKEYNLSGASIARYLRLNKLSDFWKQDVDNEKIGLTMAVDLSYLSKEIQEYLYQQSKELKLTLKPSDAKVLHMMNNEEHLNQEMVRAYLLNLQQPKMKAYQNIRLSQNIFQKFFQGETKENVENIIEKALENYFKNI
;
A
#
# COMPACT_ATOMS: atom_id res chain seq x y z
N ILE A 1 5.48 -32.39 -5.68
CA ILE A 1 6.07 -32.47 -4.34
C ILE A 1 4.94 -32.57 -3.34
N VAL A 2 5.01 -33.54 -2.45
CA VAL A 2 4.00 -33.79 -1.43
C VAL A 2 4.62 -33.80 -0.03
N LEU A 3 3.84 -33.41 0.97
CA LEU A 3 4.18 -33.51 2.38
C LEU A 3 3.45 -34.70 2.99
N LYS A 4 4.17 -35.57 3.71
CA LYS A 4 3.56 -36.64 4.47
C LYS A 4 2.93 -36.10 5.76
N LYS A 5 1.62 -36.28 5.92
CA LYS A 5 0.83 -35.76 7.07
C LYS A 5 0.40 -36.88 8.02
N GLY A 6 0.96 -38.08 7.90
CA GLY A 6 0.63 -39.28 8.70
C GLY A 6 0.65 -40.55 7.84
N ASP A 7 0.19 -41.65 8.38
CA ASP A 7 0.17 -42.91 7.66
C ASP A 7 -0.78 -42.83 6.47
N ASN A 8 -0.21 -42.98 5.26
CA ASN A 8 -0.92 -42.94 3.97
C ASN A 8 -1.65 -41.63 3.61
N ARG A 9 -1.37 -40.52 4.28
CA ARG A 9 -1.92 -39.19 3.92
C ARG A 9 -0.84 -38.28 3.41
N TYR A 10 -1.09 -37.64 2.26
CA TYR A 10 -0.16 -36.73 1.61
C TYR A 10 -0.88 -35.43 1.23
N GLU A 11 -0.26 -34.31 1.57
CA GLU A 11 -0.70 -32.98 1.15
C GLU A 11 0.13 -32.54 -0.05
N ILE A 12 -0.52 -32.07 -1.12
CA ILE A 12 0.16 -31.61 -2.33
C ILE A 12 0.71 -30.20 -2.08
N LEU A 13 2.02 -30.05 -2.06
CA LEU A 13 2.69 -28.75 -1.94
C LEU A 13 2.93 -28.10 -3.31
N SER A 14 3.13 -28.92 -4.36
CA SER A 14 3.35 -28.44 -5.73
C SER A 14 2.97 -29.49 -6.73
N GLY A 15 2.45 -29.08 -7.89
CA GLY A 15 2.06 -29.98 -8.97
C GLY A 15 0.57 -30.28 -9.04
N HIS A 16 -0.29 -29.42 -8.49
CA HIS A 16 -1.76 -29.57 -8.53
C HIS A 16 -2.29 -29.78 -9.94
N ASN A 17 -1.76 -29.05 -10.94
CA ASN A 17 -2.15 -29.20 -12.34
C ASN A 17 -1.77 -30.56 -12.91
N ARG A 18 -0.61 -31.11 -12.52
CA ARG A 18 -0.20 -32.48 -12.92
C ARG A 18 -1.12 -33.54 -12.33
N VAL A 19 -1.50 -33.37 -11.05
CA VAL A 19 -2.46 -34.27 -10.40
C VAL A 19 -3.82 -34.20 -11.08
N ASN A 20 -4.30 -33.02 -11.40
CA ASN A 20 -5.58 -32.86 -12.11
C ASN A 20 -5.52 -33.46 -13.52
N ALA A 21 -4.45 -33.22 -14.27
CA ALA A 21 -4.25 -33.82 -15.60
C ALA A 21 -4.20 -35.35 -15.53
N ALA A 22 -3.51 -35.89 -14.54
CA ALA A 22 -3.46 -37.36 -14.32
C ALA A 22 -4.83 -37.94 -13.97
N ARG A 23 -5.63 -37.27 -13.15
CA ARG A 23 -7.03 -37.66 -12.87
C ARG A 23 -7.90 -37.66 -14.14
N LEU A 24 -7.77 -36.65 -14.96
CA LEU A 24 -8.50 -36.56 -16.24
C LEU A 24 -8.07 -37.66 -17.23
N ALA A 25 -6.81 -38.07 -17.16
CA ALA A 25 -6.26 -39.14 -18.00
C ALA A 25 -6.40 -40.56 -17.38
N ASP A 26 -7.13 -40.71 -16.28
CA ASP A 26 -7.32 -41.96 -15.51
C ASP A 26 -5.99 -42.64 -15.10
N ILE A 27 -4.94 -41.85 -14.87
CA ILE A 27 -3.65 -42.35 -14.39
C ILE A 27 -3.74 -42.57 -12.86
N LYS A 28 -3.60 -43.82 -12.43
CA LYS A 28 -3.78 -44.21 -11.03
C LYS A 28 -2.61 -43.86 -10.11
N SER A 29 -1.41 -43.67 -10.64
CA SER A 29 -0.22 -43.36 -9.85
C SER A 29 0.67 -42.33 -10.55
N ILE A 30 1.24 -41.43 -9.75
CA ILE A 30 2.11 -40.37 -10.24
C ILE A 30 3.40 -40.38 -9.43
N PRO A 31 4.58 -40.31 -10.04
CA PRO A 31 5.82 -40.14 -9.33
C PRO A 31 5.86 -38.81 -8.57
N CYS A 32 6.22 -38.84 -7.30
CA CYS A 32 6.30 -37.65 -6.47
C CYS A 32 7.55 -37.64 -5.58
N ILE A 33 7.95 -36.43 -5.19
CA ILE A 33 8.98 -36.22 -4.17
C ILE A 33 8.26 -36.05 -2.83
N VAL A 34 8.49 -36.96 -1.90
CA VAL A 34 7.91 -36.90 -0.56
C VAL A 34 8.83 -36.06 0.33
N LYS A 35 8.24 -35.08 1.05
CA LYS A 35 8.88 -34.33 2.13
C LYS A 35 8.28 -34.78 3.45
N GLU A 36 9.10 -34.91 4.47
CA GLU A 36 8.69 -35.30 5.82
C GLU A 36 9.17 -34.22 6.81
N ASN A 37 8.51 -34.13 7.95
CA ASN A 37 8.93 -33.27 9.06
C ASN A 37 8.99 -31.77 8.75
N LEU A 38 8.16 -31.28 7.81
CA LEU A 38 7.99 -29.85 7.61
C LEU A 38 6.95 -29.29 8.58
N THR A 39 7.27 -28.16 9.20
CA THR A 39 6.25 -27.38 9.91
C THR A 39 5.27 -26.76 8.90
N ASP A 40 4.05 -26.41 9.34
CA ASP A 40 3.05 -25.79 8.46
C ASP A 40 3.58 -24.50 7.81
N LYS A 41 4.40 -23.74 8.55
CA LYS A 41 5.07 -22.54 8.01
C LYS A 41 6.06 -22.89 6.89
N GLN A 42 6.83 -23.96 7.05
CA GLN A 42 7.78 -24.43 6.01
C GLN A 42 7.04 -25.00 4.80
N ALA A 43 5.96 -25.77 5.02
CA ALA A 43 5.11 -26.29 3.97
C ALA A 43 4.48 -25.16 3.14
N TYR A 44 3.93 -24.16 3.81
CA TYR A 44 3.38 -22.95 3.18
C TYR A 44 4.43 -22.19 2.37
N THR A 45 5.63 -21.99 2.93
CA THR A 45 6.75 -21.37 2.21
C THR A 45 7.10 -22.18 0.96
N TYR A 46 7.10 -23.51 1.05
CA TYR A 46 7.40 -24.41 -0.06
C TYR A 46 6.37 -24.28 -1.19
N VAL A 47 5.07 -24.21 -0.84
CA VAL A 47 3.99 -23.98 -1.81
C VAL A 47 4.20 -22.68 -2.55
N ILE A 48 4.50 -21.61 -1.81
CA ILE A 48 4.73 -20.29 -2.40
C ILE A 48 5.97 -20.31 -3.30
N GLU A 49 7.12 -20.77 -2.81
CA GLU A 49 8.36 -20.81 -3.60
C GLU A 49 8.18 -21.60 -4.90
N THR A 50 7.52 -22.77 -4.84
CA THR A 50 7.36 -23.61 -6.04
C THR A 50 6.34 -23.09 -7.03
N ASN A 51 5.26 -22.47 -6.58
CA ASN A 51 4.27 -21.86 -7.46
C ASN A 51 4.79 -20.56 -8.10
N LEU A 52 5.56 -19.80 -7.33
CA LEU A 52 6.11 -18.52 -7.79
C LEU A 52 7.33 -18.70 -8.71
N MET A 53 8.13 -19.77 -8.50
CA MET A 53 9.24 -20.09 -9.42
C MET A 53 8.77 -20.58 -10.81
N GLN A 54 7.50 -20.95 -10.98
CA GLN A 54 6.92 -21.34 -12.27
C GLN A 54 6.40 -20.15 -13.07
N ARG A 55 6.21 -19.00 -12.43
CA ARG A 55 5.79 -17.74 -13.06
C ARG A 55 6.96 -16.77 -13.13
N SER A 56 7.01 -15.97 -14.19
CA SER A 56 7.92 -14.83 -14.21
C SER A 56 7.56 -13.86 -13.08
N PHE A 57 8.57 -13.31 -12.41
CA PHE A 57 8.33 -12.31 -11.34
C PHE A 57 7.51 -11.10 -11.87
N SER A 58 7.68 -10.75 -13.15
CA SER A 58 6.89 -9.70 -13.82
C SER A 58 5.38 -9.97 -13.77
N ASP A 59 4.98 -11.24 -13.88
CA ASP A 59 3.58 -11.66 -14.04
C ASP A 59 2.85 -11.87 -12.70
N LEU A 60 3.59 -11.72 -11.60
CA LEU A 60 3.03 -11.82 -10.27
C LEU A 60 2.23 -10.58 -9.90
N LEU A 61 1.16 -10.77 -9.13
CA LEU A 61 0.43 -9.67 -8.50
C LEU A 61 1.31 -8.91 -7.50
N PRO A 62 1.02 -7.64 -7.23
CA PRO A 62 1.81 -6.84 -6.29
C PRO A 62 2.01 -7.49 -4.91
N THR A 63 0.96 -8.13 -4.36
CA THR A 63 1.06 -8.82 -3.07
C THR A 63 1.83 -10.13 -3.15
N GLU A 64 1.76 -10.85 -4.28
CA GLU A 64 2.60 -12.03 -4.54
C GLU A 64 4.07 -11.61 -4.63
N LYS A 65 4.39 -10.52 -5.36
CA LYS A 65 5.74 -9.93 -5.41
C LYS A 65 6.26 -9.59 -4.01
N ALA A 66 5.40 -8.96 -3.19
CA ALA A 66 5.74 -8.62 -1.81
C ALA A 66 6.09 -9.85 -0.97
N LEU A 67 5.34 -10.94 -1.14
CA LEU A 67 5.56 -12.17 -0.40
C LEU A 67 6.84 -12.88 -0.84
N VAL A 68 7.09 -12.98 -2.16
CA VAL A 68 8.35 -13.53 -2.72
C VAL A 68 9.54 -12.78 -2.17
N LEU A 69 9.52 -11.46 -2.27
CA LEU A 69 10.62 -10.62 -1.82
C LEU A 69 10.84 -10.76 -0.30
N LYS A 70 9.77 -10.90 0.49
CA LYS A 70 9.87 -11.14 1.93
C LYS A 70 10.57 -12.47 2.23
N ILE A 71 10.16 -13.56 1.58
CA ILE A 71 10.74 -14.90 1.78
C ILE A 71 12.23 -14.89 1.39
N ARG A 72 12.55 -14.30 0.25
CA ARG A 72 13.94 -14.20 -0.22
C ARG A 72 14.79 -13.31 0.68
N TYR A 73 14.24 -12.20 1.14
CA TYR A 73 14.88 -11.31 2.07
C TYR A 73 15.20 -12.01 3.40
N GLU A 74 14.24 -12.72 3.99
CA GLU A 74 14.42 -13.50 5.21
C GLU A 74 15.50 -14.60 5.02
N LYS A 75 15.58 -15.23 3.85
CA LYS A 75 16.56 -16.27 3.52
C LYS A 75 17.98 -15.71 3.40
N ILE A 76 18.17 -14.62 2.67
CA ILE A 76 19.45 -13.93 2.55
C ILE A 76 19.93 -13.45 3.92
N ALA A 77 19.03 -12.95 4.70
CA ALA A 77 19.30 -12.44 6.02
C ALA A 77 19.64 -13.52 7.04
N SER A 78 19.08 -14.71 6.92
CA SER A 78 19.45 -15.85 7.78
C SER A 78 20.85 -16.38 7.48
N GLN A 79 21.35 -16.13 6.27
CA GLN A 79 22.72 -16.51 5.85
C GLN A 79 23.79 -15.47 6.26
N GLY A 80 23.39 -14.22 6.50
CA GLY A 80 24.27 -13.14 6.95
C GLY A 80 23.83 -12.54 8.28
N LYS A 81 24.71 -12.51 9.26
CA LYS A 81 24.61 -11.99 10.63
C LYS A 81 23.20 -11.56 11.13
N ARG A 82 22.68 -12.37 12.03
CA ARG A 82 21.35 -12.41 12.62
C ARG A 82 20.85 -11.14 13.34
N ASN A 83 21.71 -10.16 13.64
CA ASN A 83 21.37 -9.00 14.48
C ASN A 83 20.97 -7.76 13.69
N ASP A 84 21.42 -7.61 12.45
CA ASP A 84 21.13 -6.42 11.65
C ASP A 84 19.68 -6.35 11.17
N LEU A 85 19.04 -7.51 11.07
CA LEU A 85 17.69 -7.66 10.54
C LEU A 85 16.58 -7.26 11.49
N LYS A 86 16.70 -7.57 12.78
CA LYS A 86 15.73 -7.13 13.78
C LYS A 86 15.67 -5.60 13.80
N ASN A 87 16.83 -4.97 13.77
CA ASN A 87 16.95 -3.51 13.75
C ASN A 87 16.40 -2.89 12.44
N GLU A 88 16.51 -3.60 11.31
CA GLU A 88 16.05 -3.09 10.02
C GLU A 88 14.54 -3.20 9.85
N ILE A 89 13.93 -4.27 10.38
CA ILE A 89 12.47 -4.41 10.45
C ILE A 89 11.88 -3.34 11.40
N GLU A 90 12.52 -3.09 12.54
CA GLU A 90 12.10 -2.03 13.47
C GLU A 90 12.26 -0.63 12.89
N LEU A 91 13.29 -0.38 12.07
CA LEU A 91 13.49 0.91 11.39
C LEU A 91 12.49 1.11 10.24
N LEU A 92 12.12 0.05 9.53
CA LEU A 92 11.03 0.08 8.57
C LEU A 92 9.68 0.30 9.27
N ASP A 93 9.50 -0.24 10.47
CA ASP A 93 8.31 -0.03 11.30
C ASP A 93 8.20 1.40 11.84
N LYS A 94 9.33 2.09 12.04
CA LYS A 94 9.38 3.49 12.52
C LYS A 94 9.29 4.54 11.42
N GLY A 95 9.05 4.16 10.16
CA GLY A 95 8.82 5.11 9.05
C GLY A 95 10.06 5.89 8.59
N ILE A 96 11.24 5.57 9.10
CA ILE A 96 12.49 6.25 8.75
C ILE A 96 13.03 5.68 7.44
N ILE A 97 12.49 6.15 6.30
CA ILE A 97 13.01 5.85 4.97
C ILE A 97 14.04 6.92 4.53
N GLU A 98 14.48 7.79 5.41
CA GLU A 98 15.50 8.79 5.07
C GLU A 98 16.80 8.53 5.82
N LYS A 99 17.72 7.99 5.12
CA LYS A 99 19.15 8.32 4.90
C LYS A 99 19.90 7.07 4.49
N GLU A 100 20.38 7.12 3.26
CA GLU A 100 21.57 6.38 2.81
C GLU A 100 22.66 6.61 3.83
N ASP A 101 23.20 5.52 4.29
CA ASP A 101 24.44 5.30 5.00
C ASP A 101 24.26 4.55 6.33
N LYS A 102 24.28 3.20 6.19
CA LYS A 102 25.03 2.36 7.15
C LYS A 102 25.31 1.00 6.50
N ILE A 103 26.56 0.76 6.31
CA ILE A 103 27.24 -0.42 5.78
C ILE A 103 26.68 -1.70 6.41
N GLY A 104 26.14 -2.60 5.59
CA GLY A 104 25.55 -3.90 6.00
C GLY A 104 24.11 -4.11 5.54
N LYS A 105 23.32 -3.05 5.45
CA LYS A 105 21.89 -3.07 5.09
C LYS A 105 21.64 -2.89 3.58
N ALA A 106 22.59 -2.27 2.91
CA ALA A 106 22.56 -2.02 1.48
C ALA A 106 22.74 -3.31 0.65
N ASP A 107 23.42 -4.34 1.18
CA ASP A 107 23.78 -5.52 0.41
C ASP A 107 22.59 -6.45 0.12
N SER A 108 21.74 -6.71 1.08
CA SER A 108 20.57 -7.59 0.87
C SER A 108 19.56 -6.99 -0.11
N ARG A 109 19.28 -5.66 -0.01
CA ARG A 109 18.43 -4.97 -0.97
C ARG A 109 19.09 -4.80 -2.34
N LYS A 110 20.40 -4.56 -2.38
CA LYS A 110 21.15 -4.51 -3.63
C LYS A 110 21.19 -5.87 -4.32
N THR A 111 21.37 -6.95 -3.56
CA THR A 111 21.36 -8.32 -4.08
C THR A 111 19.97 -8.67 -4.65
N LEU A 112 18.90 -8.42 -3.91
CA LEU A 112 17.54 -8.58 -4.40
C LEU A 112 17.24 -7.65 -5.58
N GLY A 113 17.73 -6.41 -5.53
CA GLY A 113 17.57 -5.45 -6.61
C GLY A 113 18.14 -5.96 -7.93
N LYS A 114 19.32 -6.54 -7.89
CA LYS A 114 19.96 -7.16 -9.05
C LYS A 114 19.22 -8.42 -9.52
N GLU A 115 18.79 -9.28 -8.59
CA GLU A 115 18.09 -10.53 -8.90
C GLU A 115 16.74 -10.28 -9.58
N TYR A 116 15.98 -9.27 -9.13
CA TYR A 116 14.62 -8.97 -9.62
C TYR A 116 14.55 -7.73 -10.52
N ASN A 117 15.65 -7.12 -10.84
CA ASN A 117 15.75 -5.88 -11.63
C ASN A 117 14.88 -4.74 -11.02
N LEU A 118 14.97 -4.57 -9.71
CA LEU A 118 14.25 -3.56 -8.94
C LEU A 118 15.20 -2.62 -8.20
N SER A 119 14.78 -1.38 -8.01
CA SER A 119 15.48 -0.47 -7.10
C SER A 119 15.30 -0.90 -5.64
N GLY A 120 16.26 -0.57 -4.77
CA GLY A 120 16.15 -0.83 -3.32
C GLY A 120 14.90 -0.18 -2.71
N ALA A 121 14.51 1.00 -3.20
CA ALA A 121 13.28 1.66 -2.80
C ALA A 121 12.02 0.87 -3.22
N SER A 122 12.01 0.29 -4.41
CA SER A 122 10.91 -0.56 -4.86
C SER A 122 10.78 -1.82 -4.01
N ILE A 123 11.92 -2.45 -3.68
CA ILE A 123 11.94 -3.60 -2.78
C ILE A 123 11.37 -3.25 -1.41
N ALA A 124 11.79 -2.12 -0.82
CA ALA A 124 11.28 -1.66 0.47
C ALA A 124 9.75 -1.45 0.43
N ARG A 125 9.22 -0.86 -0.65
CA ARG A 125 7.78 -0.68 -0.85
C ARG A 125 7.04 -2.03 -0.91
N TYR A 126 7.53 -2.99 -1.69
CA TYR A 126 6.93 -4.32 -1.74
C TYR A 126 6.99 -5.04 -0.39
N LEU A 127 8.13 -5.00 0.28
CA LEU A 127 8.26 -5.60 1.62
C LEU A 127 7.23 -5.00 2.59
N ARG A 128 6.98 -3.69 2.49
CA ARG A 128 6.01 -2.99 3.32
C ARG A 128 4.56 -3.46 3.07
N LEU A 129 4.19 -3.84 1.84
CA LEU A 129 2.86 -4.37 1.51
C LEU A 129 2.46 -5.58 2.35
N ASN A 130 3.42 -6.37 2.85
CA ASN A 130 3.12 -7.49 3.73
C ASN A 130 2.45 -7.09 5.05
N LYS A 131 2.52 -5.80 5.42
CA LYS A 131 1.88 -5.25 6.63
C LYS A 131 0.44 -4.79 6.40
N LEU A 132 -0.04 -4.77 5.16
CA LEU A 132 -1.43 -4.45 4.85
C LEU A 132 -2.38 -5.52 5.37
N SER A 133 -3.60 -5.10 5.73
CA SER A 133 -4.72 -6.02 5.95
C SER A 133 -5.17 -6.63 4.62
N ASP A 134 -5.85 -7.77 4.68
CA ASP A 134 -6.15 -8.55 3.49
C ASP A 134 -7.13 -7.85 2.55
N PHE A 135 -8.04 -7.03 3.06
CA PHE A 135 -8.95 -6.20 2.24
C PHE A 135 -8.18 -5.20 1.37
N TRP A 136 -7.21 -4.49 1.95
CA TRP A 136 -6.38 -3.55 1.21
C TRP A 136 -5.43 -4.24 0.23
N LYS A 137 -4.94 -5.45 0.56
CA LYS A 137 -4.16 -6.26 -0.37
C LYS A 137 -4.96 -6.63 -1.61
N GLN A 138 -6.22 -7.06 -1.43
CA GLN A 138 -7.11 -7.35 -2.55
C GLN A 138 -7.36 -6.11 -3.43
N ASP A 139 -7.52 -4.94 -2.84
CA ASP A 139 -7.71 -3.71 -3.61
C ASP A 139 -6.43 -3.29 -4.35
N VAL A 140 -5.23 -3.60 -3.84
CA VAL A 140 -3.95 -3.44 -4.57
C VAL A 140 -3.88 -4.39 -5.76
N ASP A 141 -4.19 -5.67 -5.55
CA ASP A 141 -4.10 -6.70 -6.60
C ASP A 141 -5.17 -6.50 -7.70
N ASN A 142 -6.31 -5.91 -7.35
CA ASN A 142 -7.36 -5.51 -8.29
C ASN A 142 -7.14 -4.11 -8.90
N GLU A 143 -5.96 -3.51 -8.71
CA GLU A 143 -5.58 -2.18 -9.23
C GLU A 143 -6.50 -1.02 -8.80
N LYS A 144 -7.33 -1.20 -7.75
CA LYS A 144 -8.19 -0.15 -7.21
C LYS A 144 -7.40 0.92 -6.46
N ILE A 145 -6.29 0.53 -5.83
CA ILE A 145 -5.36 1.44 -5.17
C ILE A 145 -3.93 1.18 -5.66
N GLY A 146 -3.18 2.27 -5.84
CA GLY A 146 -1.79 2.19 -6.27
C GLY A 146 -0.83 1.83 -5.13
N LEU A 147 0.38 1.36 -5.51
CA LEU A 147 1.42 0.92 -4.59
C LEU A 147 1.79 1.99 -3.54
N THR A 148 1.86 3.26 -3.92
CA THR A 148 2.21 4.36 -3.00
C THR A 148 1.17 4.51 -1.90
N MET A 149 -0.12 4.54 -2.25
CA MET A 149 -1.22 4.59 -1.29
C MET A 149 -1.20 3.39 -0.35
N ALA A 150 -0.98 2.21 -0.89
CA ALA A 150 -0.89 0.97 -0.14
C ALA A 150 0.25 0.99 0.90
N VAL A 151 1.41 1.56 0.51
CA VAL A 151 2.54 1.74 1.42
C VAL A 151 2.16 2.68 2.57
N ASP A 152 1.54 3.83 2.29
CA ASP A 152 1.12 4.76 3.35
C ASP A 152 0.11 4.11 4.30
N LEU A 153 -0.90 3.39 3.79
CA LEU A 153 -1.86 2.66 4.60
C LEU A 153 -1.20 1.56 5.46
N SER A 154 -0.12 0.96 4.99
CA SER A 154 0.58 -0.10 5.71
C SER A 154 1.29 0.36 7.00
N TYR A 155 1.44 1.68 7.20
CA TYR A 155 1.97 2.26 8.44
C TYR A 155 0.93 2.33 9.56
N LEU A 156 -0.33 2.23 9.23
CA LEU A 156 -1.42 2.18 10.20
C LEU A 156 -1.47 0.80 10.88
N SER A 157 -1.96 0.74 12.12
CA SER A 157 -2.22 -0.54 12.78
C SER A 157 -3.27 -1.35 11.99
N LYS A 158 -3.25 -2.68 12.12
CA LYS A 158 -4.24 -3.51 11.41
C LYS A 158 -5.68 -3.15 11.76
N GLU A 159 -5.95 -2.85 13.03
CA GLU A 159 -7.26 -2.43 13.52
C GLU A 159 -7.73 -1.14 12.83
N ILE A 160 -6.84 -0.16 12.71
CA ILE A 160 -7.14 1.11 12.02
C ILE A 160 -7.31 0.90 10.52
N GLN A 161 -6.50 0.04 9.89
CA GLN A 161 -6.67 -0.30 8.48
C GLN A 161 -8.04 -0.93 8.20
N GLU A 162 -8.49 -1.87 9.03
CA GLU A 162 -9.78 -2.55 8.90
C GLU A 162 -10.93 -1.58 9.15
N TYR A 163 -10.84 -0.78 10.20
CA TYR A 163 -11.82 0.26 10.52
C TYR A 163 -11.96 1.29 9.38
N LEU A 164 -10.84 1.79 8.88
CA LEU A 164 -10.80 2.72 7.75
C LEU A 164 -11.46 2.12 6.50
N TYR A 165 -11.18 0.84 6.22
CA TYR A 165 -11.79 0.14 5.08
C TYR A 165 -13.30 0.05 5.22
N GLN A 166 -13.80 -0.39 6.38
CA GLN A 166 -15.24 -0.51 6.65
C GLN A 166 -15.94 0.84 6.56
N GLN A 167 -15.42 1.86 7.26
CA GLN A 167 -16.01 3.20 7.26
C GLN A 167 -15.98 3.85 5.87
N SER A 168 -14.93 3.67 5.10
CA SER A 168 -14.89 4.18 3.72
C SER A 168 -15.98 3.56 2.84
N LYS A 169 -16.31 2.28 3.04
CA LYS A 169 -17.41 1.58 2.33
C LYS A 169 -18.79 2.05 2.79
N GLU A 170 -19.01 2.16 4.10
CA GLU A 170 -20.28 2.66 4.67
C GLU A 170 -20.60 4.07 4.18
N LEU A 171 -19.59 4.94 4.19
CA LEU A 171 -19.73 6.33 3.77
C LEU A 171 -19.65 6.52 2.25
N LYS A 172 -19.47 5.44 1.49
CA LYS A 172 -19.29 5.44 0.02
C LYS A 172 -18.19 6.41 -0.45
N LEU A 173 -17.12 6.50 0.32
CA LEU A 173 -15.97 7.35 0.03
C LEU A 173 -14.90 6.58 -0.76
N THR A 174 -14.39 7.23 -1.80
CA THR A 174 -13.20 6.76 -2.50
C THR A 174 -11.99 7.56 -1.99
N LEU A 175 -11.14 6.89 -1.22
CA LEU A 175 -9.92 7.49 -0.69
C LEU A 175 -8.90 7.75 -1.80
N LYS A 176 -8.23 8.88 -1.72
CA LYS A 176 -7.16 9.28 -2.63
C LYS A 176 -5.79 8.99 -2.00
N PRO A 177 -4.71 8.91 -2.80
CA PRO A 177 -3.36 8.78 -2.26
C PRO A 177 -2.98 9.88 -1.25
N SER A 178 -3.50 11.12 -1.47
CA SER A 178 -3.34 12.22 -0.52
C SER A 178 -3.92 11.93 0.86
N ASP A 179 -5.06 11.24 0.91
CA ASP A 179 -5.75 10.94 2.15
C ASP A 179 -4.99 9.88 2.96
N ALA A 180 -4.48 8.86 2.28
CA ALA A 180 -3.61 7.85 2.91
C ALA A 180 -2.33 8.49 3.49
N LYS A 181 -1.73 9.43 2.76
CA LYS A 181 -0.56 10.17 3.23
C LYS A 181 -0.87 11.01 4.48
N VAL A 182 -2.02 11.70 4.51
CA VAL A 182 -2.45 12.48 5.68
C VAL A 182 -2.67 11.57 6.88
N LEU A 183 -3.38 10.45 6.71
CA LEU A 183 -3.60 9.48 7.79
C LEU A 183 -2.28 8.88 8.32
N HIS A 184 -1.33 8.60 7.43
CA HIS A 184 0.01 8.16 7.81
C HIS A 184 0.74 9.23 8.63
N MET A 185 0.69 10.51 8.24
CA MET A 185 1.30 11.61 8.98
C MET A 185 0.64 11.77 10.37
N MET A 186 -0.68 11.76 10.44
CA MET A 186 -1.41 11.80 11.71
C MET A 186 -1.02 10.64 12.65
N ASN A 187 -0.83 9.44 12.09
CA ASN A 187 -0.39 8.28 12.88
C ASN A 187 1.02 8.44 13.44
N ASN A 188 1.91 9.16 12.76
CA ASN A 188 3.26 9.43 13.23
C ASN A 188 3.32 10.50 14.33
N GLU A 189 2.40 11.49 14.25
CA GLU A 189 2.33 12.61 15.19
C GLU A 189 1.57 12.25 16.47
N GLU A 190 0.41 11.61 16.35
CA GLU A 190 -0.54 11.39 17.42
C GLU A 190 -1.18 9.99 17.33
N HIS A 191 -0.57 8.93 17.52
CA HIS A 191 -1.16 7.58 17.53
C HIS A 191 -2.63 7.51 17.10
N LEU A 192 -2.87 7.45 15.78
CA LEU A 192 -4.17 7.54 15.15
C LEU A 192 -5.17 6.53 15.75
N ASN A 193 -6.32 7.00 16.19
CA ASN A 193 -7.41 6.18 16.73
C ASN A 193 -8.64 6.20 15.80
N GLN A 194 -9.64 5.38 16.12
CA GLN A 194 -10.86 5.24 15.31
C GLN A 194 -11.68 6.53 15.25
N GLU A 195 -11.73 7.31 16.33
CA GLU A 195 -12.46 8.58 16.38
C GLU A 195 -11.84 9.62 15.43
N MET A 196 -10.51 9.72 15.43
CA MET A 196 -9.78 10.60 14.52
C MET A 196 -9.99 10.21 13.06
N VAL A 197 -9.95 8.90 12.74
CA VAL A 197 -10.26 8.38 11.41
C VAL A 197 -11.67 8.76 10.99
N ARG A 198 -12.65 8.56 11.86
CA ARG A 198 -14.04 8.91 11.58
C ARG A 198 -14.24 10.40 11.35
N ALA A 199 -13.65 11.24 12.19
CA ALA A 199 -13.69 12.70 12.04
C ALA A 199 -13.09 13.13 10.69
N TYR A 200 -11.96 12.55 10.31
CA TYR A 200 -11.31 12.79 9.03
C TYR A 200 -12.21 12.41 7.84
N LEU A 201 -12.82 11.22 7.87
CA LEU A 201 -13.71 10.74 6.81
C LEU A 201 -14.96 11.61 6.67
N LEU A 202 -15.56 12.03 7.79
CA LEU A 202 -16.72 12.94 7.78
C LEU A 202 -16.34 14.30 7.20
N ASN A 203 -15.15 14.80 7.48
CA ASN A 203 -14.66 16.04 6.87
C ASN A 203 -14.48 15.92 5.34
N LEU A 204 -14.08 14.73 4.84
CA LEU A 204 -14.01 14.47 3.40
C LEU A 204 -15.38 14.50 2.70
N GLN A 205 -16.46 14.21 3.42
CA GLN A 205 -17.85 14.27 2.90
C GLN A 205 -18.38 15.69 2.78
N GLN A 206 -17.84 16.62 3.56
CA GLN A 206 -18.30 18.01 3.49
C GLN A 206 -17.98 18.56 2.10
N PRO A 207 -18.93 19.24 1.46
CA PRO A 207 -18.67 19.90 0.21
C PRO A 207 -17.52 20.87 0.44
N LYS A 208 -16.37 20.63 -0.19
CA LYS A 208 -15.27 21.61 -0.16
C LYS A 208 -15.86 22.91 -0.65
N MET A 209 -15.96 23.91 0.22
CA MET A 209 -16.26 25.26 -0.25
C MET A 209 -15.33 25.52 -1.42
N LYS A 210 -15.94 25.78 -2.59
CA LYS A 210 -15.15 26.07 -3.80
C LYS A 210 -14.24 27.23 -3.44
N ALA A 211 -12.94 26.95 -3.34
CA ALA A 211 -11.96 27.99 -3.17
C ALA A 211 -12.25 29.06 -4.24
N TYR A 212 -12.39 30.27 -3.80
CA TYR A 212 -12.66 31.49 -4.53
C TYR A 212 -12.51 31.36 -6.04
N GLN A 213 -13.62 31.47 -6.80
CA GLN A 213 -13.50 31.64 -8.24
C GLN A 213 -12.92 33.06 -8.45
N ASN A 214 -11.76 33.13 -9.05
CA ASN A 214 -11.23 34.41 -9.49
C ASN A 214 -12.19 34.98 -10.53
N ILE A 215 -12.95 36.00 -10.14
CA ILE A 215 -13.81 36.72 -11.06
C ILE A 215 -12.92 37.71 -11.85
N ARG A 216 -12.81 37.48 -13.15
CA ARG A 216 -12.13 38.42 -14.04
C ARG A 216 -13.12 39.50 -14.45
N LEU A 217 -12.86 40.72 -14.02
CA LEU A 217 -13.62 41.86 -14.52
C LEU A 217 -13.20 42.17 -15.98
N SER A 218 -14.17 42.47 -16.83
CA SER A 218 -13.87 42.90 -18.18
C SER A 218 -13.13 44.24 -18.16
N GLN A 219 -12.29 44.49 -19.18
CA GLN A 219 -11.51 45.71 -19.27
C GLN A 219 -12.36 46.97 -19.22
N ASN A 220 -13.56 46.93 -19.80
CA ASN A 220 -14.53 48.03 -19.77
C ASN A 220 -15.04 48.33 -18.37
N ILE A 221 -15.35 47.32 -17.57
CA ILE A 221 -15.79 47.48 -16.18
C ILE A 221 -14.66 48.04 -15.34
N PHE A 222 -13.44 47.50 -15.53
CA PHE A 222 -12.29 47.98 -14.79
C PHE A 222 -11.96 49.43 -15.09
N GLN A 223 -11.93 49.82 -16.36
CA GLN A 223 -11.69 51.22 -16.77
C GLN A 223 -12.78 52.17 -16.31
N LYS A 224 -14.03 51.73 -16.31
CA LYS A 224 -15.18 52.57 -15.92
C LYS A 224 -15.23 52.87 -14.43
N PHE A 225 -14.86 51.93 -13.57
CA PHE A 225 -15.09 52.03 -12.13
C PHE A 225 -13.81 52.04 -11.28
N PHE A 226 -12.68 51.55 -11.81
CA PHE A 226 -11.47 51.31 -11.04
C PHE A 226 -10.20 51.88 -11.68
N GLN A 227 -10.35 52.83 -12.62
CA GLN A 227 -9.21 53.43 -13.29
C GLN A 227 -8.37 54.25 -12.28
N GLY A 228 -7.10 53.88 -12.12
CA GLY A 228 -6.18 54.51 -11.17
C GLY A 228 -6.19 53.95 -9.75
N GLU A 229 -7.05 52.98 -9.45
CA GLU A 229 -7.12 52.37 -8.12
C GLU A 229 -6.09 51.25 -7.94
N THR A 230 -5.61 51.11 -6.71
CA THR A 230 -4.77 49.96 -6.33
C THR A 230 -5.61 48.70 -6.16
N LYS A 231 -4.99 47.51 -6.24
CA LYS A 231 -5.69 46.24 -6.08
C LYS A 231 -6.46 46.16 -4.75
N GLU A 232 -5.88 46.61 -3.65
CA GLU A 232 -6.51 46.65 -2.32
C GLU A 232 -7.74 47.56 -2.30
N ASN A 233 -7.65 48.74 -2.92
CA ASN A 233 -8.78 49.65 -3.02
C ASN A 233 -9.92 49.06 -3.86
N VAL A 234 -9.62 48.39 -4.96
CA VAL A 234 -10.61 47.70 -5.80
C VAL A 234 -11.38 46.64 -5.00
N GLU A 235 -10.67 45.83 -4.21
CA GLU A 235 -11.30 44.79 -3.34
C GLU A 235 -12.23 45.45 -2.31
N ASN A 236 -11.81 46.50 -1.62
CA ASN A 236 -12.60 47.25 -0.64
C ASN A 236 -13.85 47.92 -1.27
N ILE A 237 -13.72 48.46 -2.48
CA ILE A 237 -14.85 49.10 -3.20
C ILE A 237 -15.88 48.00 -3.56
N ILE A 238 -15.44 46.86 -4.06
CA ILE A 238 -16.30 45.73 -4.40
C ILE A 238 -17.02 45.21 -3.16
N GLU A 239 -16.31 45.01 -2.04
CA GLU A 239 -16.88 44.54 -0.78
C GLU A 239 -18.00 45.47 -0.30
N LYS A 240 -17.74 46.80 -0.21
CA LYS A 240 -18.73 47.78 0.18
C LYS A 240 -19.92 47.85 -0.76
N ALA A 241 -19.68 47.72 -2.07
CA ALA A 241 -20.76 47.71 -3.05
C ALA A 241 -21.67 46.48 -2.90
N LEU A 242 -21.09 45.31 -2.66
CA LEU A 242 -21.83 44.09 -2.42
C LEU A 242 -22.58 44.13 -1.08
N GLU A 243 -21.97 44.65 -0.01
CA GLU A 243 -22.67 44.83 1.26
C GLU A 243 -23.91 45.71 1.13
N ASN A 244 -23.78 46.85 0.40
CA ASN A 244 -24.91 47.73 0.16
C ASN A 244 -25.98 47.10 -0.72
N TYR A 245 -25.60 46.32 -1.72
CA TYR A 245 -26.53 45.59 -2.58
C TYR A 245 -27.36 44.57 -1.80
N PHE A 246 -26.70 43.76 -0.98
CA PHE A 246 -27.41 42.70 -0.19
C PHE A 246 -28.13 43.24 1.05
N LYS A 247 -27.83 44.43 1.54
CA LYS A 247 -28.61 45.13 2.59
C LYS A 247 -29.94 45.69 2.09
N ASN A 248 -30.07 45.90 0.79
CA ASN A 248 -31.25 46.49 0.16
C ASN A 248 -32.16 45.47 -0.55
N ILE A 249 -31.86 44.17 -0.40
CA ILE A 249 -32.69 43.06 -0.81
C ILE A 249 -33.34 42.43 0.45
#